data_c1546a74403fb1aa8217f00f731a7bbd
#
_entry.id   c1546a74403fb1aa8217f00f731a7bbd
#
_cell.length_a   1.000
_cell.length_b   1.000
_cell.length_c   1.000
_cell.angle_alpha   90.00
_cell.angle_beta   90.00
_cell.angle_gamma   90.00
#
_symmetry.space_group_name_H-M   'P 1'
#
loop_
_entity.id
_entity.type
_entity.pdbx_description
1 polymer ?
#
loop_
_entity_poly.entity_id
_entity_poly.type
_entity_poly.pdbx_seq_one_letter_code
_entity_poly.pdbx_strand_id
1 'polypeptide(L)'
;RSRSTICREIERAKRHPGSTCYVAHFGQLYSDRARKRAGLARRKLGSDLSCPAWIHVRQGLAAGLSPQNIAGRLADSCLFPGSHLQHPAYVSHETIYCAIYAMPRGTLRKELVSQLCRSSSGRRPRRKATSRSTRVPDMTPISLRPPEVAARIVPGHWEGDLIKGLGGRSAIGTLVERTSRYVMLVRLDGCSAQQVLDGFARRLRSIPPELRKTMTYDQGSEMALHKTLSKKLRMDVFFCDAYKPWQRGSNENANGIIRRFLPKGIDLSPFTDKNLSDLEFVLNNTPRKILGFKTPQEVFSRLKIDAIAGV
;
A
#
# COMPACT_ATOMS: atom_id res chain seq x y z
N ARG A 1 3.43 46.10 -5.67
CA ARG A 1 4.40 45.30 -4.90
C ARG A 1 4.57 45.87 -3.49
N SER A 2 4.88 45.04 -2.49
CA SER A 2 5.10 45.50 -1.12
C SER A 2 6.34 46.38 -1.01
N ARG A 3 6.36 47.33 -0.05
CA ARG A 3 7.52 48.19 0.21
C ARG A 3 8.81 47.41 0.41
N SER A 4 8.72 46.28 1.13
CA SER A 4 9.88 45.38 1.38
C SER A 4 10.42 44.71 0.12
N THR A 5 9.55 44.45 -0.88
CA THR A 5 9.97 43.89 -2.18
C THR A 5 10.74 44.93 -2.98
N ILE A 6 10.26 46.16 -3.00
CA ILE A 6 10.90 47.30 -3.71
C ILE A 6 12.27 47.58 -3.07
N CYS A 7 12.37 47.68 -1.75
CA CYS A 7 13.65 47.91 -1.05
C CYS A 7 14.67 46.83 -1.41
N ARG A 8 14.29 45.56 -1.39
CA ARG A 8 15.18 44.46 -1.76
C ARG A 8 15.61 44.49 -3.23
N GLU A 9 14.79 44.97 -4.10
CA GLU A 9 15.10 45.15 -5.53
C GLU A 9 16.12 46.26 -5.72
N ILE A 10 15.92 47.40 -5.06
CA ILE A 10 16.86 48.52 -5.08
C ILE A 10 18.23 48.11 -4.53
N GLU A 11 18.31 47.42 -3.39
CA GLU A 11 19.55 46.93 -2.82
C GLU A 11 20.31 45.96 -3.74
N ARG A 12 19.59 45.08 -4.42
CA ARG A 12 20.19 44.17 -5.41
C ARG A 12 20.78 44.90 -6.59
N ALA A 13 20.11 45.94 -7.10
CA ALA A 13 20.59 46.73 -8.22
C ALA A 13 21.84 47.56 -7.87
N LYS A 14 21.94 48.07 -6.63
CA LYS A 14 23.11 48.78 -6.11
C LYS A 14 24.37 47.93 -5.94
N ARG A 15 24.22 46.61 -5.90
CA ARG A 15 25.36 45.68 -5.78
C ARG A 15 26.16 45.48 -7.07
N HIS A 16 25.75 46.13 -8.17
CA HIS A 16 26.52 46.05 -9.42
C HIS A 16 27.77 46.95 -9.30
N PRO A 17 29.00 46.43 -9.57
CA PRO A 17 30.20 47.22 -9.56
C PRO A 17 30.09 48.43 -10.49
N GLY A 18 30.37 49.63 -9.97
CA GLY A 18 30.30 50.87 -10.73
C GLY A 18 28.90 51.54 -10.83
N SER A 19 27.87 50.98 -10.20
CA SER A 19 26.54 51.56 -10.17
C SER A 19 26.32 52.34 -8.86
N THR A 20 26.12 53.66 -8.95
CA THR A 20 25.76 54.50 -7.81
C THR A 20 24.25 54.73 -7.71
N CYS A 21 23.48 54.38 -8.74
CA CYS A 21 22.04 54.56 -8.79
C CYS A 21 21.30 53.27 -9.13
N TYR A 22 19.99 53.29 -8.91
CA TYR A 22 19.12 52.16 -9.27
C TYR A 22 18.96 52.06 -10.78
N VAL A 23 19.27 50.88 -11.31
CA VAL A 23 18.97 50.52 -12.71
C VAL A 23 18.10 49.28 -12.71
N ALA A 24 16.87 49.40 -13.19
CA ALA A 24 15.85 48.36 -13.19
C ALA A 24 16.33 47.06 -13.87
N HIS A 25 17.06 47.19 -14.98
CA HIS A 25 17.64 46.05 -15.68
C HIS A 25 18.54 45.18 -14.80
N PHE A 26 19.41 45.81 -14.02
CA PHE A 26 20.30 45.06 -13.07
C PHE A 26 19.51 44.45 -11.93
N GLY A 27 18.49 45.14 -11.41
CA GLY A 27 17.59 44.58 -10.40
C GLY A 27 16.88 43.31 -10.91
N GLN A 28 16.41 43.33 -12.14
CA GLN A 28 15.78 42.17 -12.79
C GLN A 28 16.80 41.05 -13.02
N LEU A 29 17.97 41.36 -13.58
CA LEU A 29 19.05 40.39 -13.84
C LEU A 29 19.47 39.65 -12.57
N TYR A 30 19.68 40.36 -11.47
CA TYR A 30 20.03 39.75 -10.18
C TYR A 30 18.88 38.94 -9.59
N SER A 31 17.63 39.38 -9.75
CA SER A 31 16.47 38.65 -9.34
C SER A 31 16.33 37.33 -10.09
N ASP A 32 16.52 37.33 -11.41
CA ASP A 32 16.45 36.12 -12.24
C ASP A 32 17.61 35.16 -11.95
N ARG A 33 18.81 35.67 -11.77
CA ARG A 33 19.99 34.88 -11.31
C ARG A 33 19.71 34.24 -9.93
N ALA A 34 19.15 35.01 -8.98
CA ALA A 34 18.80 34.50 -7.67
C ALA A 34 17.73 33.43 -7.72
N ARG A 35 16.68 33.59 -8.56
CA ARG A 35 15.65 32.57 -8.78
C ARG A 35 16.24 31.30 -9.41
N LYS A 36 17.08 31.43 -10.43
CA LYS A 36 17.75 30.29 -11.05
C LYS A 36 18.62 29.55 -10.05
N ARG A 37 19.45 30.24 -9.23
CA ARG A 37 20.25 29.61 -8.18
C ARG A 37 19.39 28.92 -7.11
N ALA A 38 18.36 29.61 -6.62
CA ALA A 38 17.44 29.05 -5.63
C ALA A 38 16.71 27.81 -6.15
N GLY A 39 16.33 27.82 -7.45
CA GLY A 39 15.72 26.66 -8.11
C GLY A 39 16.69 25.47 -8.27
N LEU A 40 17.95 25.74 -8.62
CA LEU A 40 18.98 24.70 -8.76
C LEU A 40 19.39 24.11 -7.40
N ALA A 41 19.64 24.98 -6.39
CA ALA A 41 20.06 24.53 -5.06
C ALA A 41 18.97 23.73 -4.32
N ARG A 42 17.69 23.89 -4.68
CA ARG A 42 16.56 23.18 -4.05
C ARG A 42 16.11 21.93 -4.79
N ARG A 43 16.60 21.67 -6.00
CA ARG A 43 16.25 20.46 -6.75
C ARG A 43 17.02 19.27 -6.21
N LYS A 44 16.42 18.57 -5.26
CA LYS A 44 16.96 17.31 -4.71
C LYS A 44 17.07 16.20 -5.76
N LEU A 45 16.18 16.21 -6.76
CA LEU A 45 16.24 15.39 -7.97
C LEU A 45 16.57 16.31 -9.15
N GLY A 46 17.86 16.42 -9.48
CA GLY A 46 18.35 17.20 -10.61
C GLY A 46 18.25 16.44 -11.94
N SER A 47 18.98 16.95 -12.96
CA SER A 47 19.11 16.30 -14.26
C SER A 47 20.06 15.09 -14.24
N ASP A 48 20.91 14.99 -13.23
CA ASP A 48 21.81 13.86 -13.04
C ASP A 48 21.06 12.65 -12.48
N LEU A 49 20.83 11.66 -13.35
CA LEU A 49 20.14 10.42 -13.02
C LEU A 49 21.03 9.41 -12.26
N SER A 50 22.33 9.68 -12.13
CA SER A 50 23.29 8.85 -11.40
C SER A 50 23.35 9.18 -9.91
N CYS A 51 22.75 10.29 -9.49
CA CYS A 51 22.74 10.66 -8.09
C CYS A 51 22.00 9.61 -7.22
N PRO A 52 22.44 9.33 -5.99
CA PRO A 52 21.87 8.30 -5.12
C PRO A 52 20.34 8.39 -4.97
N ALA A 53 19.79 9.59 -4.87
CA ALA A 53 18.33 9.79 -4.76
C ALA A 53 17.59 9.29 -6.00
N TRP A 54 18.10 9.55 -7.21
CA TRP A 54 17.49 9.03 -8.44
C TRP A 54 17.62 7.51 -8.58
N ILE A 55 18.75 6.94 -8.17
CA ILE A 55 18.95 5.49 -8.18
C ILE A 55 17.86 4.82 -7.35
N HIS A 56 17.65 5.26 -6.10
CA HIS A 56 16.58 4.73 -5.23
C HIS A 56 15.18 4.95 -5.79
N VAL A 57 14.90 6.13 -6.37
CA VAL A 57 13.60 6.40 -6.99
C VAL A 57 13.34 5.46 -8.17
N ARG A 58 14.31 5.27 -9.05
CA ARG A 58 14.17 4.38 -10.21
C ARG A 58 14.00 2.92 -9.79
N GLN A 59 14.81 2.44 -8.85
CA GLN A 59 14.69 1.09 -8.29
C GLN A 59 13.31 0.88 -7.65
N GLY A 60 12.84 1.83 -6.86
CA GLY A 60 11.52 1.76 -6.25
C GLY A 60 10.38 1.74 -7.28
N LEU A 61 10.45 2.59 -8.32
CA LEU A 61 9.46 2.60 -9.40
C LEU A 61 9.48 1.28 -10.20
N ALA A 62 10.66 0.76 -10.52
CA ALA A 62 10.82 -0.53 -11.20
C ALA A 62 10.26 -1.70 -10.36
N ALA A 63 10.37 -1.61 -9.02
CA ALA A 63 9.73 -2.55 -8.09
C ALA A 63 8.21 -2.31 -7.91
N GLY A 64 7.60 -1.41 -8.68
CA GLY A 64 6.16 -1.11 -8.62
C GLY A 64 5.73 -0.26 -7.41
N LEU A 65 6.66 0.37 -6.70
CA LEU A 65 6.34 1.23 -5.56
C LEU A 65 5.80 2.59 -6.03
N SER A 66 4.81 3.11 -5.31
CA SER A 66 4.34 4.48 -5.55
C SER A 66 5.37 5.51 -5.08
N PRO A 67 5.43 6.72 -5.66
CA PRO A 67 6.27 7.81 -5.17
C PRO A 67 6.10 8.09 -3.67
N GLN A 68 4.89 7.90 -3.13
CA GLN A 68 4.63 8.05 -1.70
C GLN A 68 5.33 6.97 -0.86
N ASN A 69 5.34 5.72 -1.32
CA ASN A 69 6.03 4.62 -0.65
C ASN A 69 7.55 4.80 -0.71
N ILE A 70 8.07 5.22 -1.87
CA ILE A 70 9.50 5.51 -2.05
C ILE A 70 9.93 6.63 -1.10
N ALA A 71 9.21 7.75 -1.09
CA ALA A 71 9.50 8.87 -0.21
C ALA A 71 9.46 8.48 1.28
N GLY A 72 8.47 7.67 1.67
CA GLY A 72 8.34 7.19 3.04
C GLY A 72 9.48 6.27 3.47
N ARG A 73 9.92 5.38 2.60
CA ARG A 73 11.09 4.51 2.85
C ARG A 73 12.39 5.30 2.92
N LEU A 74 12.55 6.32 2.08
CA LEU A 74 13.73 7.20 2.13
C LEU A 74 13.78 8.08 3.38
N ALA A 75 12.63 8.31 4.04
CA ALA A 75 12.56 9.03 5.30
C ALA A 75 12.94 8.18 6.51
N ASP A 76 12.90 6.85 6.39
CA ASP A 76 13.15 5.92 7.48
C ASP A 76 14.65 5.60 7.58
N SER A 77 15.32 6.30 8.50
CA SER A 77 16.76 6.12 8.76
C SER A 77 17.13 4.73 9.30
N CYS A 78 16.16 4.04 9.89
CA CYS A 78 16.37 2.70 10.45
C CYS A 78 16.53 1.60 9.39
N LEU A 79 16.16 1.88 8.13
CA LEU A 79 16.20 0.89 7.04
C LEU A 79 17.58 0.79 6.37
N PHE A 80 18.52 1.66 6.73
CA PHE A 80 19.89 1.63 6.23
C PHE A 80 20.92 1.62 7.38
N PRO A 81 20.85 0.64 8.32
CA PRO A 81 21.85 0.52 9.37
C PRO A 81 23.20 0.18 8.72
N GLY A 82 24.19 1.04 8.93
CA GLY A 82 25.57 0.80 8.49
C GLY A 82 26.03 1.54 7.24
N SER A 83 25.19 2.31 6.55
CA SER A 83 25.70 3.24 5.55
C SER A 83 26.18 4.52 6.24
N HIS A 84 27.49 4.64 6.45
CA HIS A 84 28.16 5.93 6.75
C HIS A 84 28.06 6.92 5.58
N LEU A 85 27.40 6.55 4.51
CA LEU A 85 26.97 7.45 3.45
C LEU A 85 25.85 8.31 4.03
N GLN A 86 26.12 9.63 4.08
CA GLN A 86 25.11 10.63 4.38
C GLN A 86 23.79 10.19 3.75
N HIS A 87 22.72 10.15 4.55
CA HIS A 87 21.36 9.83 4.10
C HIS A 87 21.13 10.34 2.69
N PRO A 88 20.67 9.51 1.74
CA PRO A 88 20.21 10.03 0.47
C PRO A 88 19.17 11.10 0.83
N ALA A 89 19.40 12.33 0.43
CA ALA A 89 18.63 13.47 0.89
C ALA A 89 17.13 13.11 0.76
N TYR A 90 16.40 13.15 1.87
CA TYR A 90 14.96 12.89 1.87
C TYR A 90 14.29 13.61 0.70
N VAL A 91 13.55 12.86 -0.09
CA VAL A 91 12.84 13.35 -1.27
C VAL A 91 11.35 13.15 -1.04
N SER A 92 10.57 14.24 -1.09
CA SER A 92 9.12 14.13 -0.97
C SER A 92 8.51 13.48 -2.23
N HIS A 93 7.36 12.82 -2.07
CA HIS A 93 6.65 12.23 -3.20
C HIS A 93 6.28 13.26 -4.27
N GLU A 94 5.98 14.50 -3.89
CA GLU A 94 5.71 15.59 -4.82
C GLU A 94 6.95 15.95 -5.63
N THR A 95 8.12 15.98 -5.01
CA THR A 95 9.39 16.20 -5.73
C THR A 95 9.64 15.10 -6.77
N ILE A 96 9.29 13.84 -6.45
CA ILE A 96 9.41 12.72 -7.40
C ILE A 96 8.46 12.94 -8.59
N TYR A 97 7.18 13.27 -8.34
CA TYR A 97 6.22 13.58 -9.41
C TYR A 97 6.69 14.75 -10.27
N CYS A 98 7.05 15.87 -9.65
CA CYS A 98 7.52 17.06 -10.35
C CYS A 98 8.77 16.75 -11.21
N ALA A 99 9.71 15.96 -10.68
CA ALA A 99 10.92 15.60 -11.42
C ALA A 99 10.59 14.73 -12.65
N ILE A 100 9.72 13.73 -12.53
CA ILE A 100 9.31 12.86 -13.64
C ILE A 100 8.56 13.65 -14.72
N TYR A 101 7.61 14.52 -14.31
CA TYR A 101 6.81 15.29 -15.27
C TYR A 101 7.58 16.45 -15.91
N ALA A 102 8.63 16.96 -15.26
CA ALA A 102 9.52 17.99 -15.82
C ALA A 102 10.57 17.44 -16.79
N MET A 103 10.72 16.11 -16.89
CA MET A 103 11.65 15.51 -17.86
C MET A 103 11.24 15.84 -19.30
N PRO A 104 12.21 16.02 -20.22
CA PRO A 104 11.93 16.14 -21.63
C PRO A 104 11.09 14.96 -22.16
N ARG A 105 10.25 15.21 -23.16
CA ARG A 105 9.47 14.14 -23.80
C ARG A 105 10.43 13.15 -24.47
N GLY A 106 10.41 11.88 -24.02
CA GLY A 106 11.28 10.82 -24.51
C GLY A 106 10.88 9.46 -23.96
N THR A 107 11.66 8.42 -24.31
CA THR A 107 11.41 7.02 -23.90
C THR A 107 11.49 6.86 -22.39
N LEU A 108 12.50 7.42 -21.73
CA LEU A 108 12.68 7.36 -20.28
C LEU A 108 11.49 7.97 -19.51
N ARG A 109 10.99 9.14 -19.96
CA ARG A 109 9.81 9.74 -19.32
C ARG A 109 8.57 8.87 -19.48
N LYS A 110 8.36 8.28 -20.68
CA LYS A 110 7.23 7.39 -20.93
C LYS A 110 7.31 6.16 -20.02
N GLU A 111 8.50 5.58 -19.88
CA GLU A 111 8.75 4.43 -19.00
C GLU A 111 8.42 4.78 -17.53
N LEU A 112 9.00 5.84 -16.99
CA LEU A 112 8.76 6.25 -15.60
C LEU A 112 7.28 6.62 -15.34
N VAL A 113 6.61 7.27 -16.29
CA VAL A 113 5.17 7.58 -16.19
C VAL A 113 4.33 6.30 -16.21
N SER A 114 4.70 5.30 -17.03
CA SER A 114 3.97 4.01 -17.09
C SER A 114 4.07 3.22 -15.78
N GLN A 115 5.15 3.40 -15.03
CA GLN A 115 5.36 2.77 -13.72
C GLN A 115 4.56 3.47 -12.59
N LEU A 116 4.01 4.67 -12.84
CA LEU A 116 3.18 5.33 -11.83
C LEU A 116 1.83 4.62 -11.68
N CYS A 117 1.50 4.22 -10.46
CA CYS A 117 0.34 3.38 -10.11
C CYS A 117 -1.06 3.98 -10.39
N ARG A 118 -1.17 5.15 -11.02
CA ARG A 118 -2.45 5.79 -11.33
C ARG A 118 -2.71 5.91 -12.82
N SER A 119 -3.34 4.87 -13.37
CA SER A 119 -4.19 5.05 -14.55
C SER A 119 -5.64 5.18 -14.05
N SER A 120 -6.20 6.39 -14.04
CA SER A 120 -7.59 6.60 -13.66
C SER A 120 -8.50 6.19 -14.83
N SER A 121 -9.07 5.00 -14.77
CA SER A 121 -10.31 4.72 -15.50
C SER A 121 -11.47 5.31 -14.69
N GLY A 122 -12.35 6.07 -15.34
CA GLY A 122 -13.44 6.82 -14.73
C GLY A 122 -14.32 6.01 -13.76
N ARG A 123 -14.94 6.71 -12.82
CA ARG A 123 -15.80 6.18 -11.78
C ARG A 123 -17.02 5.49 -12.41
N ARG A 124 -17.10 4.15 -12.28
CA ARG A 124 -18.27 3.37 -12.75
C ARG A 124 -19.42 3.50 -11.76
N PRO A 125 -20.68 3.64 -12.21
CA PRO A 125 -21.84 3.69 -11.32
C PRO A 125 -21.99 2.37 -10.55
N ARG A 126 -22.39 2.47 -9.27
CA ARG A 126 -22.68 1.30 -8.44
C ARG A 126 -23.95 0.60 -8.97
N ARG A 127 -23.82 -0.63 -9.44
CA ARG A 127 -24.97 -1.51 -9.67
C ARG A 127 -25.51 -1.98 -8.32
N LYS A 128 -26.83 -1.85 -8.10
CA LYS A 128 -27.52 -2.49 -6.97
C LYS A 128 -27.41 -4.00 -7.16
N ALA A 129 -26.76 -4.67 -6.23
CA ALA A 129 -26.73 -6.13 -6.19
C ALA A 129 -27.99 -6.63 -5.49
N THR A 130 -28.86 -7.29 -6.23
CA THR A 130 -29.92 -8.12 -5.67
C THR A 130 -29.35 -9.53 -5.49
N SER A 131 -28.81 -9.85 -4.32
CA SER A 131 -28.48 -11.22 -3.98
C SER A 131 -29.35 -11.69 -2.83
N ARG A 132 -30.08 -12.77 -3.05
CA ARG A 132 -30.69 -13.56 -1.97
C ARG A 132 -29.55 -14.23 -1.21
N SER A 133 -29.20 -13.71 -0.04
CA SER A 133 -28.26 -14.33 0.87
C SER A 133 -28.95 -15.52 1.55
N THR A 134 -28.51 -16.73 1.28
CA THR A 134 -28.78 -17.88 2.16
C THR A 134 -28.11 -17.62 3.49
N ARG A 135 -28.89 -17.51 4.57
CA ARG A 135 -28.32 -17.27 5.90
C ARG A 135 -27.48 -18.49 6.33
N VAL A 136 -26.25 -18.21 6.72
CA VAL A 136 -25.40 -19.22 7.38
C VAL A 136 -26.01 -19.51 8.76
N PRO A 137 -26.23 -20.78 9.14
CA PRO A 137 -26.81 -21.13 10.45
C PRO A 137 -25.82 -20.76 11.58
N ASP A 138 -26.38 -20.39 12.74
CA ASP A 138 -25.64 -20.21 14.00
C ASP A 138 -24.42 -19.27 13.93
N MET A 139 -24.53 -18.17 13.19
CA MET A 139 -23.49 -17.15 13.10
C MET A 139 -23.29 -16.42 14.44
N THR A 140 -22.01 -16.28 14.86
CA THR A 140 -21.66 -15.38 15.95
C THR A 140 -21.54 -13.96 15.40
N PRO A 141 -22.40 -13.01 15.81
CA PRO A 141 -22.40 -11.66 15.27
C PRO A 141 -21.15 -10.88 15.67
N ILE A 142 -20.73 -9.94 14.83
CA ILE A 142 -19.54 -9.10 15.06
C ILE A 142 -19.66 -8.26 16.36
N SER A 143 -20.86 -8.01 16.84
CA SER A 143 -21.09 -7.29 18.10
C SER A 143 -20.52 -8.02 19.33
N LEU A 144 -20.39 -9.34 19.27
CA LEU A 144 -19.79 -10.16 20.32
C LEU A 144 -18.26 -10.29 20.17
N ARG A 145 -17.67 -9.71 19.14
CA ARG A 145 -16.23 -9.73 18.93
C ARG A 145 -15.51 -8.86 19.98
N PRO A 146 -14.40 -9.34 20.58
CA PRO A 146 -13.66 -8.57 21.57
C PRO A 146 -13.32 -7.14 21.08
N PRO A 147 -13.49 -6.10 21.90
CA PRO A 147 -13.30 -4.72 21.47
C PRO A 147 -11.85 -4.41 21.06
N GLU A 148 -10.85 -5.13 21.60
CA GLU A 148 -9.44 -5.02 21.26
C GLU A 148 -9.17 -5.26 19.75
N VAL A 149 -10.01 -6.09 19.12
CA VAL A 149 -9.90 -6.37 17.68
C VAL A 149 -10.14 -5.10 16.85
N ALA A 150 -10.96 -4.18 17.35
CA ALA A 150 -11.26 -2.93 16.65
C ALA A 150 -10.05 -1.98 16.64
N ALA A 151 -9.27 -1.95 17.71
CA ALA A 151 -8.09 -1.10 17.87
C ALA A 151 -6.92 -1.50 16.92
N ARG A 152 -6.90 -2.76 16.43
CA ARG A 152 -5.86 -3.28 15.55
C ARG A 152 -4.45 -3.20 16.14
N ILE A 153 -4.34 -3.30 17.46
CA ILE A 153 -3.07 -3.29 18.20
C ILE A 153 -2.62 -4.71 18.47
N VAL A 154 -3.55 -5.55 18.93
CA VAL A 154 -3.28 -6.94 19.24
C VAL A 154 -3.22 -7.77 17.94
N PRO A 155 -2.14 -8.54 17.69
CA PRO A 155 -2.05 -9.40 16.52
C PRO A 155 -2.89 -10.68 16.66
N GLY A 156 -3.09 -11.35 15.52
CA GLY A 156 -3.80 -12.63 15.47
C GLY A 156 -5.28 -12.52 15.09
N HIS A 157 -5.73 -11.36 14.66
CA HIS A 157 -7.09 -11.12 14.20
C HIS A 157 -7.13 -11.00 12.69
N TRP A 158 -7.85 -11.91 12.05
CA TRP A 158 -7.89 -12.05 10.59
C TRP A 158 -9.21 -11.57 10.01
N GLU A 159 -9.16 -11.08 8.79
CA GLU A 159 -10.33 -10.85 7.93
C GLU A 159 -10.25 -11.79 6.74
N GLY A 160 -11.31 -12.55 6.48
CA GLY A 160 -11.39 -13.47 5.35
C GLY A 160 -12.38 -13.00 4.28
N ASP A 161 -12.13 -13.37 3.01
CA ASP A 161 -13.03 -13.11 1.87
C ASP A 161 -12.67 -14.02 0.69
N LEU A 162 -13.51 -14.02 -0.35
CA LEU A 162 -13.26 -14.70 -1.60
C LEU A 162 -13.17 -13.73 -2.78
N ILE A 163 -12.13 -13.87 -3.56
CA ILE A 163 -12.01 -13.26 -4.89
C ILE A 163 -12.57 -14.25 -5.89
N LYS A 164 -13.84 -14.07 -6.30
CA LYS A 164 -14.51 -14.93 -7.28
C LYS A 164 -14.07 -14.57 -8.70
N GLY A 165 -13.79 -15.58 -9.51
CA GLY A 165 -13.46 -15.51 -10.93
C GLY A 165 -14.70 -15.44 -11.82
N LEU A 166 -14.51 -15.71 -13.11
CA LEU A 166 -15.54 -15.65 -14.13
C LEU A 166 -16.71 -16.61 -13.79
N GLY A 167 -17.92 -16.06 -13.71
CA GLY A 167 -19.13 -16.84 -13.40
C GLY A 167 -19.13 -17.48 -12.03
N GLY A 168 -18.20 -17.14 -11.12
CA GLY A 168 -18.12 -17.72 -9.78
C GLY A 168 -17.65 -19.18 -9.73
N ARG A 169 -17.12 -19.71 -10.83
CA ARG A 169 -16.68 -21.12 -10.94
C ARG A 169 -15.32 -21.36 -10.28
N SER A 170 -14.46 -20.37 -10.24
CA SER A 170 -13.16 -20.41 -9.57
C SER A 170 -13.07 -19.31 -8.52
N ALA A 171 -12.29 -19.56 -7.47
CA ALA A 171 -12.08 -18.58 -6.41
C ALA A 171 -10.67 -18.67 -5.81
N ILE A 172 -10.23 -17.54 -5.27
CA ILE A 172 -9.04 -17.43 -4.42
C ILE A 172 -9.52 -16.89 -3.08
N GLY A 173 -9.24 -17.61 -2.00
CA GLY A 173 -9.47 -17.13 -0.65
C GLY A 173 -8.44 -16.07 -0.29
N THR A 174 -8.86 -15.03 0.39
CA THR A 174 -7.98 -13.98 0.91
C THR A 174 -8.10 -13.92 2.42
N LEU A 175 -6.97 -13.97 3.11
CA LEU A 175 -6.85 -13.87 4.55
C LEU A 175 -5.93 -12.70 4.85
N VAL A 176 -6.42 -11.70 5.60
CA VAL A 176 -5.65 -10.49 5.93
C VAL A 176 -5.55 -10.36 7.44
N GLU A 177 -4.33 -10.34 7.97
CA GLU A 177 -4.09 -10.05 9.38
C GLU A 177 -4.26 -8.54 9.61
N ARG A 178 -5.04 -8.17 10.65
CA ARG A 178 -5.54 -6.79 10.83
C ARG A 178 -4.49 -5.80 11.29
N THR A 179 -3.53 -6.24 12.11
CA THR A 179 -2.47 -5.38 12.67
C THR A 179 -1.37 -5.12 11.65
N SER A 180 -0.81 -6.19 11.10
CA SER A 180 0.32 -6.14 10.15
C SER A 180 -0.08 -5.88 8.71
N ARG A 181 -1.37 -6.06 8.36
CA ARG A 181 -1.87 -6.06 6.97
C ARG A 181 -1.27 -7.19 6.13
N TYR A 182 -0.72 -8.21 6.76
CA TYR A 182 -0.18 -9.38 6.10
C TYR A 182 -1.28 -10.14 5.36
N VAL A 183 -1.02 -10.47 4.11
CA VAL A 183 -1.98 -11.12 3.21
C VAL A 183 -1.54 -12.55 2.95
N MET A 184 -2.47 -13.50 3.05
CA MET A 184 -2.31 -14.85 2.52
C MET A 184 -3.37 -15.11 1.46
N LEU A 185 -2.96 -15.70 0.35
CA LEU A 185 -3.84 -16.14 -0.74
C LEU A 185 -4.01 -17.66 -0.67
N VAL A 186 -5.22 -18.11 -0.85
CA VAL A 186 -5.57 -19.52 -0.74
C VAL A 186 -6.15 -19.98 -2.05
N ARG A 187 -5.46 -20.87 -2.76
CA ARG A 187 -6.03 -21.54 -3.92
C ARG A 187 -7.20 -22.42 -3.51
N LEU A 188 -8.32 -22.24 -4.17
CA LEU A 188 -9.53 -23.04 -3.95
C LEU A 188 -9.94 -23.66 -5.28
N ASP A 189 -10.27 -24.95 -5.24
CA ASP A 189 -10.75 -25.68 -6.41
C ASP A 189 -12.22 -25.38 -6.74
N GLY A 190 -12.85 -24.48 -5.97
CA GLY A 190 -14.21 -23.99 -6.12
C GLY A 190 -14.64 -23.10 -4.96
N CYS A 191 -15.95 -22.84 -4.86
CA CYS A 191 -16.53 -21.93 -3.85
C CYS A 191 -17.39 -22.67 -2.80
N SER A 192 -17.31 -24.00 -2.69
CA SER A 192 -18.10 -24.75 -1.71
C SER A 192 -17.58 -24.54 -0.30
N ALA A 193 -18.45 -24.66 0.71
CA ALA A 193 -18.06 -24.51 2.12
C ALA A 193 -16.96 -25.50 2.53
N GLN A 194 -16.96 -26.73 1.97
CA GLN A 194 -15.92 -27.72 2.26
C GLN A 194 -14.56 -27.29 1.71
N GLN A 195 -14.50 -26.80 0.47
CA GLN A 195 -13.26 -26.34 -0.16
C GLN A 195 -12.67 -25.13 0.57
N VAL A 196 -13.53 -24.19 1.00
CA VAL A 196 -13.10 -23.03 1.79
C VAL A 196 -12.59 -23.47 3.17
N LEU A 197 -13.30 -24.38 3.86
CA LEU A 197 -12.85 -24.96 5.12
C LEU A 197 -11.46 -25.58 5.01
N ASP A 198 -11.25 -26.45 4.02
CA ASP A 198 -9.99 -27.17 3.87
C ASP A 198 -8.84 -26.25 3.45
N GLY A 199 -9.11 -25.32 2.52
CA GLY A 199 -8.13 -24.33 2.09
C GLY A 199 -7.69 -23.39 3.23
N PHE A 200 -8.64 -22.82 3.95
CA PHE A 200 -8.34 -21.91 5.08
C PHE A 200 -7.70 -22.64 6.24
N ALA A 201 -8.18 -23.85 6.60
CA ALA A 201 -7.59 -24.65 7.65
C ALA A 201 -6.15 -25.02 7.32
N ARG A 202 -5.84 -25.46 6.10
CA ARG A 202 -4.50 -25.79 5.65
C ARG A 202 -3.57 -24.58 5.78
N ARG A 203 -4.02 -23.42 5.33
CA ARG A 203 -3.18 -22.22 5.28
C ARG A 203 -2.93 -21.61 6.66
N LEU A 204 -3.96 -21.55 7.51
CA LEU A 204 -3.86 -20.98 8.86
C LEU A 204 -3.13 -21.89 9.86
N ARG A 205 -3.05 -23.21 9.60
CA ARG A 205 -2.25 -24.11 10.44
C ARG A 205 -0.75 -23.77 10.46
N SER A 206 -0.24 -23.13 9.41
CA SER A 206 1.15 -22.68 9.35
C SER A 206 1.42 -21.45 10.23
N ILE A 207 0.38 -20.84 10.80
CA ILE A 207 0.48 -19.68 11.68
C ILE A 207 0.46 -20.14 13.13
N PRO A 208 1.34 -19.62 14.00
CA PRO A 208 1.32 -19.93 15.44
C PRO A 208 -0.05 -19.64 16.08
N PRO A 209 -0.49 -20.43 17.09
CA PRO A 209 -1.79 -20.25 17.73
C PRO A 209 -2.00 -18.84 18.28
N GLU A 210 -0.96 -18.19 18.80
CA GLU A 210 -0.94 -16.86 19.37
C GLU A 210 -1.32 -15.78 18.33
N LEU A 211 -1.04 -16.06 17.05
CA LEU A 211 -1.32 -15.19 15.89
C LEU A 211 -2.55 -15.64 15.08
N ARG A 212 -3.41 -16.49 15.62
CA ARG A 212 -4.66 -16.91 14.98
C ARG A 212 -5.81 -16.99 15.99
N LYS A 213 -6.17 -15.85 16.55
CA LYS A 213 -7.18 -15.72 17.62
C LYS A 213 -8.60 -15.68 17.09
N THR A 214 -8.85 -14.77 16.14
CA THR A 214 -10.19 -14.59 15.57
C THR A 214 -10.15 -14.41 14.06
N MET A 215 -11.27 -14.76 13.40
CA MET A 215 -11.54 -14.44 12.00
C MET A 215 -12.85 -13.67 11.89
N THR A 216 -12.87 -12.63 11.08
CA THR A 216 -14.08 -11.90 10.70
C THR A 216 -14.39 -12.17 9.22
N TYR A 217 -15.62 -12.58 8.95
CA TYR A 217 -16.09 -12.91 7.58
C TYR A 217 -17.41 -12.22 7.28
N ASP A 218 -17.84 -12.21 6.00
CA ASP A 218 -19.21 -11.80 5.68
C ASP A 218 -20.19 -12.96 5.85
N GLN A 219 -21.47 -12.71 5.54
CA GLN A 219 -22.53 -13.73 5.66
C GLN A 219 -22.59 -14.63 4.42
N GLY A 220 -21.46 -14.87 3.74
CA GLY A 220 -21.41 -15.73 2.56
C GLY A 220 -21.65 -17.21 2.91
N SER A 221 -22.44 -17.90 2.10
CA SER A 221 -22.76 -19.34 2.27
C SER A 221 -21.52 -20.24 2.24
N GLU A 222 -20.43 -19.79 1.67
CA GLU A 222 -19.12 -20.46 1.68
C GLU A 222 -18.53 -20.65 3.09
N MET A 223 -19.03 -19.91 4.09
CA MET A 223 -18.65 -20.08 5.50
C MET A 223 -19.65 -20.91 6.32
N ALA A 224 -20.50 -21.69 5.69
CA ALA A 224 -21.45 -22.56 6.38
C ALA A 224 -20.79 -23.55 7.36
N LEU A 225 -19.52 -23.95 7.11
CA LEU A 225 -18.74 -24.82 7.98
C LEU A 225 -17.83 -24.08 8.97
N HIS A 226 -18.15 -22.82 9.30
CA HIS A 226 -17.35 -21.99 10.19
C HIS A 226 -17.12 -22.60 11.58
N LYS A 227 -18.10 -23.31 12.16
CA LYS A 227 -17.94 -24.02 13.45
C LYS A 227 -16.89 -25.11 13.39
N THR A 228 -16.82 -25.84 12.27
CA THR A 228 -15.79 -26.85 12.05
C THR A 228 -14.42 -26.19 11.89
N LEU A 229 -14.32 -25.07 11.16
CA LEU A 229 -13.11 -24.30 11.03
C LEU A 229 -12.63 -23.80 12.41
N SER A 230 -13.53 -23.21 13.20
CA SER A 230 -13.26 -22.73 14.55
C SER A 230 -12.69 -23.84 15.45
N LYS A 231 -13.31 -25.01 15.47
CA LYS A 231 -12.82 -26.18 16.23
C LYS A 231 -11.44 -26.67 15.74
N LYS A 232 -11.27 -26.82 14.41
CA LYS A 232 -9.99 -27.30 13.82
C LYS A 232 -8.81 -26.37 14.12
N LEU A 233 -9.06 -25.08 14.22
CA LEU A 233 -8.00 -24.05 14.38
C LEU A 233 -7.93 -23.47 15.80
N ARG A 234 -8.90 -23.76 16.66
CA ARG A 234 -9.07 -23.09 17.96
C ARG A 234 -9.10 -21.57 17.80
N MET A 235 -9.96 -21.09 16.90
CA MET A 235 -10.06 -19.68 16.50
C MET A 235 -11.52 -19.28 16.38
N ASP A 236 -11.91 -18.17 17.02
CA ASP A 236 -13.30 -17.69 16.96
C ASP A 236 -13.62 -17.07 15.61
N VAL A 237 -14.82 -17.34 15.08
CA VAL A 237 -15.29 -16.79 13.80
C VAL A 237 -16.48 -15.87 14.05
N PHE A 238 -16.35 -14.62 13.61
CA PHE A 238 -17.38 -13.58 13.73
C PHE A 238 -17.88 -13.16 12.36
N PHE A 239 -19.17 -12.85 12.27
CA PHE A 239 -19.80 -12.43 11.03
C PHE A 239 -20.17 -10.94 11.06
N CYS A 240 -19.83 -10.24 9.98
CA CYS A 240 -20.21 -8.84 9.79
C CYS A 240 -21.72 -8.70 9.64
N ASP A 241 -22.24 -7.53 10.02
CA ASP A 241 -23.61 -7.16 9.72
C ASP A 241 -23.80 -7.04 8.21
N ALA A 242 -25.02 -7.36 7.74
CA ALA A 242 -25.37 -7.18 6.35
C ALA A 242 -25.18 -5.70 5.92
N TYR A 243 -24.66 -5.50 4.71
CA TYR A 243 -24.45 -4.18 4.11
C TYR A 243 -23.49 -3.23 4.85
N LYS A 244 -22.64 -3.75 5.76
CA LYS A 244 -21.61 -2.97 6.47
C LYS A 244 -20.17 -3.35 6.06
N PRO A 245 -19.73 -3.09 4.82
CA PRO A 245 -18.42 -3.51 4.31
C PRO A 245 -17.25 -2.92 5.09
N TRP A 246 -17.43 -1.74 5.71
CA TRP A 246 -16.37 -1.11 6.54
C TRP A 246 -15.94 -1.95 7.74
N GLN A 247 -16.74 -2.92 8.18
CA GLN A 247 -16.38 -3.84 9.25
C GLN A 247 -15.23 -4.79 8.86
N ARG A 248 -14.97 -4.96 7.54
CA ARG A 248 -13.84 -5.71 6.96
C ARG A 248 -12.94 -4.83 6.09
N GLY A 249 -12.71 -3.59 6.51
CA GLY A 249 -11.96 -2.61 5.72
C GLY A 249 -10.52 -3.01 5.38
N SER A 250 -9.87 -3.91 6.15
CA SER A 250 -8.53 -4.40 5.83
C SER A 250 -8.55 -5.30 4.61
N ASN A 251 -9.52 -6.21 4.56
CA ASN A 251 -9.68 -7.14 3.44
C ASN A 251 -10.20 -6.41 2.19
N GLU A 252 -11.17 -5.50 2.33
CA GLU A 252 -11.67 -4.71 1.20
C GLU A 252 -10.53 -3.92 0.52
N ASN A 253 -9.66 -3.29 1.31
CA ASN A 253 -8.48 -2.60 0.79
C ASN A 253 -7.49 -3.56 0.13
N ALA A 254 -7.19 -4.71 0.75
CA ALA A 254 -6.30 -5.72 0.17
C ALA A 254 -6.86 -6.26 -1.14
N ASN A 255 -8.15 -6.62 -1.18
CA ASN A 255 -8.83 -7.08 -2.39
C ASN A 255 -8.80 -6.03 -3.51
N GLY A 256 -8.92 -4.74 -3.17
CA GLY A 256 -8.75 -3.65 -4.11
C GLY A 256 -7.36 -3.61 -4.76
N ILE A 257 -6.31 -3.94 -4.00
CA ILE A 257 -4.94 -4.03 -4.52
C ILE A 257 -4.75 -5.31 -5.33
N ILE A 258 -5.21 -6.45 -4.82
CA ILE A 258 -5.12 -7.76 -5.48
C ILE A 258 -5.81 -7.71 -6.86
N ARG A 259 -6.92 -6.99 -6.98
CA ARG A 259 -7.67 -6.80 -8.24
C ARG A 259 -6.90 -6.06 -9.34
N ARG A 260 -5.74 -5.49 -9.06
CA ARG A 260 -4.82 -4.97 -10.10
C ARG A 260 -4.10 -6.09 -10.82
N PHE A 261 -3.86 -7.21 -10.13
CA PHE A 261 -3.19 -8.41 -10.65
C PHE A 261 -4.21 -9.46 -11.11
N LEU A 262 -5.36 -9.53 -10.42
CA LEU A 262 -6.45 -10.45 -10.69
C LEU A 262 -7.73 -9.66 -11.02
N PRO A 263 -7.87 -9.11 -12.24
CA PRO A 263 -9.04 -8.32 -12.64
C PRO A 263 -10.35 -9.10 -12.50
N LYS A 264 -11.47 -8.39 -12.37
CA LYS A 264 -12.80 -9.03 -12.37
C LYS A 264 -13.08 -9.63 -13.74
N GLY A 265 -13.73 -10.79 -13.74
CA GLY A 265 -14.20 -11.45 -14.99
C GLY A 265 -13.17 -12.35 -15.65
N ILE A 266 -11.99 -12.58 -15.07
CA ILE A 266 -11.04 -13.60 -15.53
C ILE A 266 -11.31 -14.93 -14.84
N ASP A 267 -10.94 -16.03 -15.49
CA ASP A 267 -10.87 -17.33 -14.85
C ASP A 267 -9.64 -17.40 -13.94
N LEU A 268 -9.84 -17.86 -12.71
CA LEU A 268 -8.77 -17.99 -11.71
C LEU A 268 -8.22 -19.42 -11.62
N SER A 269 -8.81 -20.38 -12.31
CA SER A 269 -8.38 -21.79 -12.31
C SER A 269 -6.92 -22.00 -12.76
N PRO A 270 -6.39 -21.23 -13.75
CA PRO A 270 -5.01 -21.40 -14.20
C PRO A 270 -3.95 -20.93 -13.19
N PHE A 271 -4.34 -20.19 -12.16
CA PHE A 271 -3.38 -19.69 -11.18
C PHE A 271 -2.90 -20.81 -10.26
N THR A 272 -1.60 -21.09 -10.32
CA THR A 272 -0.94 -22.09 -9.50
C THR A 272 -0.63 -21.54 -8.10
N ASP A 273 -0.32 -22.44 -7.15
CA ASP A 273 0.14 -22.02 -5.81
C ASP A 273 1.41 -21.18 -5.90
N LYS A 274 2.28 -21.42 -6.89
CA LYS A 274 3.47 -20.59 -7.14
C LYS A 274 3.08 -19.18 -7.56
N ASN A 275 2.16 -19.01 -8.52
CA ASN A 275 1.68 -17.68 -8.93
C ASN A 275 1.10 -16.90 -7.74
N LEU A 276 0.35 -17.57 -6.88
CA LEU A 276 -0.22 -16.95 -5.67
C LEU A 276 0.86 -16.59 -4.65
N SER A 277 1.88 -17.43 -4.47
CA SER A 277 3.03 -17.13 -3.60
C SER A 277 3.83 -15.93 -4.11
N ASP A 278 4.06 -15.83 -5.42
CA ASP A 278 4.74 -14.69 -6.03
C ASP A 278 3.93 -13.39 -5.82
N LEU A 279 2.61 -13.47 -5.97
CA LEU A 279 1.73 -12.34 -5.70
C LEU A 279 1.71 -11.96 -4.20
N GLU A 280 1.62 -12.95 -3.29
CA GLU A 280 1.75 -12.72 -1.84
C GLU A 280 3.06 -11.99 -1.52
N PHE A 281 4.16 -12.44 -2.11
CA PHE A 281 5.47 -11.80 -1.92
C PHE A 281 5.43 -10.32 -2.30
N VAL A 282 4.90 -9.98 -3.46
CA VAL A 282 4.76 -8.58 -3.90
C VAL A 282 3.87 -7.79 -2.95
N LEU A 283 2.72 -8.33 -2.56
CA LEU A 283 1.76 -7.66 -1.66
C LEU A 283 2.34 -7.40 -0.28
N ASN A 284 3.06 -8.39 0.27
CA ASN A 284 3.60 -8.35 1.63
C ASN A 284 4.92 -7.58 1.73
N ASN A 285 5.63 -7.40 0.61
CA ASN A 285 6.84 -6.58 0.54
C ASN A 285 6.60 -5.16 0.02
N THR A 286 5.33 -4.79 -0.23
CA THR A 286 4.98 -3.41 -0.59
C THR A 286 4.77 -2.58 0.68
N PRO A 287 5.55 -1.50 0.91
CA PRO A 287 5.41 -0.63 2.09
C PRO A 287 4.02 -0.05 2.23
N ARG A 288 3.53 0.12 3.46
CA ARG A 288 2.21 0.68 3.75
C ARG A 288 2.32 1.91 4.63
N LYS A 289 1.74 3.03 4.20
CA LYS A 289 1.72 4.28 4.99
C LYS A 289 1.17 4.07 6.41
N ILE A 290 0.12 3.24 6.55
CA ILE A 290 -0.49 2.93 7.85
C ILE A 290 0.44 2.16 8.81
N LEU A 291 1.48 1.53 8.29
CA LEU A 291 2.52 0.82 9.05
C LEU A 291 3.80 1.66 9.20
N GLY A 292 3.71 2.98 9.05
CA GLY A 292 4.89 3.85 9.04
C GLY A 292 5.85 3.55 7.90
N PHE A 293 5.33 3.15 6.74
CA PHE A 293 6.06 2.71 5.55
C PHE A 293 6.87 1.41 5.72
N LYS A 294 6.69 0.69 6.81
CA LYS A 294 7.13 -0.72 6.91
C LYS A 294 6.29 -1.60 5.99
N THR A 295 6.85 -2.73 5.60
CA THR A 295 6.11 -3.73 4.83
C THR A 295 5.26 -4.62 5.75
N PRO A 296 4.14 -5.20 5.27
CA PRO A 296 3.40 -6.21 6.01
C PRO A 296 4.28 -7.39 6.47
N GLN A 297 5.24 -7.81 5.64
CA GLN A 297 6.19 -8.87 5.94
C GLN A 297 7.10 -8.50 7.13
N GLU A 298 7.68 -7.29 7.14
CA GLU A 298 8.53 -6.83 8.24
C GLU A 298 7.77 -6.82 9.57
N VAL A 299 6.54 -6.27 9.56
CA VAL A 299 5.72 -6.20 10.77
C VAL A 299 5.29 -7.59 11.23
N PHE A 300 4.81 -8.44 10.31
CA PHE A 300 4.32 -9.78 10.66
C PHE A 300 5.45 -10.70 11.14
N SER A 301 6.64 -10.62 10.53
CA SER A 301 7.81 -11.40 10.97
C SER A 301 8.23 -11.04 12.40
N ARG A 302 8.19 -9.74 12.75
CA ARG A 302 8.45 -9.29 14.12
C ARG A 302 7.42 -9.87 15.10
N LEU A 303 6.12 -9.75 14.77
CA LEU A 303 5.04 -10.31 15.59
C LEU A 303 5.17 -11.83 15.77
N LYS A 304 5.66 -12.56 14.75
CA LYS A 304 5.95 -14.01 14.89
C LYS A 304 7.08 -14.29 15.87
N ILE A 305 8.13 -13.49 15.84
CA ILE A 305 9.26 -13.65 16.78
C ILE A 305 8.78 -13.36 18.20
N ASP A 306 8.05 -12.25 18.40
CA ASP A 306 7.52 -11.84 19.71
C ASP A 306 6.57 -12.93 20.26
N ALA A 307 5.69 -13.49 19.44
CA ALA A 307 4.77 -14.56 19.82
C ALA A 307 5.48 -15.88 20.21
N ILE A 308 6.60 -16.21 19.55
CA ILE A 308 7.39 -17.42 19.87
C ILE A 308 8.23 -17.19 21.15
N ALA A 309 8.72 -15.96 21.35
CA ALA A 309 9.51 -15.59 22.54
C ALA A 309 8.65 -15.44 23.80
N GLY A 310 7.33 -15.44 23.69
CA GLY A 310 6.40 -15.29 24.82
C GLY A 310 6.35 -13.85 25.38
N VAL A 311 6.73 -12.87 24.56
CA VAL A 311 6.72 -11.43 24.90
C VAL A 311 5.48 -10.75 24.34
#